data_06ccf877efaf888ba6bc11dcb118df03
#
_entry.id   06ccf877efaf888ba6bc11dcb118df03
#
_cell.length_a   1.000
_cell.length_b   1.000
_cell.length_c   1.000
_cell.angle_alpha   90.00
_cell.angle_beta   90.00
_cell.angle_gamma   90.00
#
_symmetry.space_group_name_H-M   'P 1'
#
loop_
_entity.id
_entity.type
_entity.pdbx_description
1 polymer ?
#
loop_
_entity_poly.entity_id
_entity_poly.type
_entity_poly.pdbx_seq_one_letter_code
_entity_poly.pdbx_strand_id
1 'polypeptide(L)'
;MANTLVTLKTIARQALPCLMENLVFPNLCYRDFSEEFHDVGDTVRVRRPTVFQAEEFDAEAGVNYQDMNEDAVDVVLDHIATVDARATAIETATCIDDLNRVFIQPAAAALAEKINRDGLKLYADIPYVTGTAGVTPSELSDLSELRHALNLNRAPVYNRVAVWDTEADTKLTQLPAIVNAEKSGSTEALREGSLGRIYGIDHYMSQGVCKHTCGLTASTDVKVNGAVPAGATELNLDGTALTGKLVRGDVLMIGGKSFVVTEDSAEAASNAISGVKVYPALPELADDAEVTVVGSHTANLAFHPMAFAYVTRPLINPDGQGVMSYVTSFNGLSLRVTKGYDQKYKRSTYSMDVLYGFKTVYPELAVRALG
;
A
#
# COMPACT_ATOMS: atom_id res chain seq x y z
N MET A 1 47.48 17.76 3.47
CA MET A 1 46.45 16.75 3.54
C MET A 1 45.34 17.21 2.62
N ALA A 2 44.96 16.40 1.62
CA ALA A 2 43.92 16.76 0.69
C ALA A 2 42.56 16.70 1.42
N ASN A 3 41.81 17.79 1.41
CA ASN A 3 40.44 17.84 1.94
C ASN A 3 39.57 16.89 1.12
N THR A 4 39.17 15.80 1.71
CA THR A 4 38.14 14.89 1.11
C THR A 4 36.80 15.57 1.27
N LEU A 5 36.44 16.42 0.32
CA LEU A 5 35.06 16.95 0.22
C LEU A 5 34.13 15.80 -0.01
N VAL A 6 33.07 15.68 0.81
CA VAL A 6 32.02 14.71 0.65
C VAL A 6 31.35 14.97 -0.69
N THR A 7 31.62 14.11 -1.68
CA THR A 7 31.07 14.25 -3.02
C THR A 7 29.59 13.81 -3.01
N LEU A 8 28.76 14.38 -3.89
CA LEU A 8 27.35 13.98 -4.07
C LEU A 8 27.18 12.46 -4.25
N LYS A 9 28.15 11.84 -4.92
CA LYS A 9 28.22 10.39 -5.09
C LYS A 9 28.29 9.65 -3.75
N THR A 10 29.07 10.17 -2.80
CA THR A 10 29.21 9.59 -1.45
C THR A 10 27.91 9.79 -0.65
N ILE A 11 27.30 10.98 -0.76
CA ILE A 11 26.02 11.30 -0.14
C ILE A 11 24.93 10.32 -0.63
N ALA A 12 24.77 10.19 -1.94
CA ALA A 12 23.76 9.31 -2.53
C ALA A 12 23.98 7.83 -2.16
N ARG A 13 25.24 7.38 -2.12
CA ARG A 13 25.59 6.01 -1.70
C ARG A 13 25.33 5.72 -0.23
N GLN A 14 25.37 6.73 0.64
CA GLN A 14 25.02 6.59 2.05
C GLN A 14 23.51 6.73 2.29
N ALA A 15 22.83 7.58 1.53
CA ALA A 15 21.40 7.81 1.67
C ALA A 15 20.58 6.60 1.23
N LEU A 16 21.00 5.90 0.16
CA LEU A 16 20.22 4.79 -0.40
C LEU A 16 20.04 3.62 0.57
N PRO A 17 21.08 3.08 1.25
CA PRO A 17 20.91 2.06 2.27
C PRO A 17 20.01 2.52 3.41
N CYS A 18 20.21 3.75 3.90
CA CYS A 18 19.40 4.32 4.97
C CYS A 18 17.91 4.43 4.56
N LEU A 19 17.62 4.80 3.32
CA LEU A 19 16.27 4.80 2.77
C LEU A 19 15.71 3.37 2.72
N MET A 20 16.48 2.40 2.25
CA MET A 20 16.05 0.99 2.14
C MET A 20 15.74 0.36 3.49
N GLU A 21 16.51 0.67 4.53
CA GLU A 21 16.30 0.18 5.89
C GLU A 21 14.98 0.68 6.50
N ASN A 22 14.57 1.90 6.15
CA ASN A 22 13.34 2.52 6.66
C ASN A 22 12.09 2.19 5.83
N LEU A 23 12.25 1.61 4.63
CA LEU A 23 11.13 1.19 3.79
C LEU A 23 10.58 -0.17 4.25
N VAL A 24 9.33 -0.20 4.71
CA VAL A 24 8.62 -1.44 5.08
C VAL A 24 7.77 -1.91 3.91
N PHE A 25 6.69 -1.20 3.60
CA PHE A 25 5.71 -1.63 2.60
C PHE A 25 6.29 -1.84 1.19
N PRO A 26 7.12 -0.94 0.62
CA PRO A 26 7.71 -1.15 -0.69
C PRO A 26 8.62 -2.38 -0.77
N ASN A 27 9.27 -2.75 0.36
CA ASN A 27 10.11 -3.95 0.41
C ASN A 27 9.30 -5.26 0.35
N LEU A 28 8.03 -5.21 0.72
CA LEU A 28 7.11 -6.34 0.73
C LEU A 28 6.30 -6.46 -0.57
N CYS A 29 6.31 -5.44 -1.43
CA CYS A 29 5.62 -5.43 -2.71
C CYS A 29 6.46 -6.09 -3.82
N TYR A 30 5.79 -6.48 -4.91
CA TYR A 30 6.46 -6.95 -6.12
C TYR A 30 7.18 -5.79 -6.83
N ARG A 31 8.48 -5.99 -7.17
CA ARG A 31 9.37 -4.97 -7.74
C ARG A 31 10.16 -5.42 -8.96
N ASP A 32 10.01 -6.66 -9.39
CA ASP A 32 10.80 -7.24 -10.48
C ASP A 32 10.16 -6.93 -11.84
N PHE A 33 10.35 -5.69 -12.29
CA PHE A 33 9.91 -5.20 -13.59
C PHE A 33 11.07 -4.87 -14.52
N SER A 34 12.25 -5.40 -14.26
CA SER A 34 13.50 -5.00 -14.92
C SER A 34 13.54 -5.27 -16.43
N GLU A 35 12.74 -6.20 -16.94
CA GLU A 35 12.69 -6.57 -18.35
C GLU A 35 11.62 -5.81 -19.18
N GLU A 36 10.67 -5.16 -18.52
CA GLU A 36 9.52 -4.52 -19.18
C GLU A 36 9.71 -3.01 -19.48
N PHE A 37 10.88 -2.46 -19.14
CA PHE A 37 11.19 -1.02 -19.27
C PHE A 37 11.55 -0.56 -20.70
N HIS A 38 10.98 -1.13 -21.73
CA HIS A 38 11.38 -0.78 -23.09
C HIS A 38 10.63 0.38 -23.73
N ASP A 39 9.54 0.88 -23.14
CA ASP A 39 8.80 2.00 -23.71
C ASP A 39 9.00 3.31 -22.95
N VAL A 40 9.19 4.38 -23.75
CA VAL A 40 9.32 5.76 -23.30
C VAL A 40 7.93 6.27 -22.93
N GLY A 41 7.59 6.22 -21.62
CA GLY A 41 6.31 6.73 -21.12
C GLY A 41 6.30 6.82 -19.59
N ASP A 42 5.33 7.54 -19.05
CA ASP A 42 5.11 7.70 -17.60
C ASP A 42 4.43 6.47 -16.96
N THR A 43 4.18 5.42 -17.74
CA THR A 43 3.47 4.21 -17.30
C THR A 43 4.33 2.97 -17.51
N VAL A 44 4.30 2.09 -16.52
CA VAL A 44 4.90 0.75 -16.57
C VAL A 44 3.77 -0.26 -16.65
N ARG A 45 3.79 -1.08 -17.70
CA ARG A 45 2.77 -2.11 -17.91
C ARG A 45 3.16 -3.39 -17.21
N VAL A 46 2.40 -3.78 -16.19
CA VAL A 46 2.56 -5.03 -15.46
C VAL A 46 1.63 -6.07 -16.06
N ARG A 47 2.18 -7.16 -16.60
CA ARG A 47 1.39 -8.25 -17.19
C ARG A 47 0.79 -9.11 -16.08
N ARG A 48 -0.48 -9.43 -16.24
CA ARG A 48 -1.16 -10.45 -15.44
C ARG A 48 -1.10 -11.78 -16.15
N PRO A 49 -0.56 -12.84 -15.51
CA PRO A 49 -0.63 -14.19 -16.10
C PRO A 49 -2.09 -14.61 -16.29
N THR A 50 -2.37 -15.24 -17.40
CA THR A 50 -3.70 -15.82 -17.68
C THR A 50 -4.01 -16.92 -16.67
N VAL A 51 -5.20 -16.92 -16.09
CA VAL A 51 -5.67 -17.97 -15.19
C VAL A 51 -6.42 -19.01 -16.00
N PHE A 52 -5.87 -20.22 -16.11
CA PHE A 52 -6.52 -21.35 -16.78
C PHE A 52 -7.32 -22.18 -15.78
N GLN A 53 -8.44 -22.73 -16.24
CA GLN A 53 -9.22 -23.71 -15.49
C GLN A 53 -8.94 -25.09 -16.06
N ALA A 54 -8.52 -26.02 -15.21
CA ALA A 54 -8.37 -27.41 -15.61
C ALA A 54 -9.74 -28.07 -15.67
N GLU A 55 -10.07 -28.68 -16.82
CA GLU A 55 -11.28 -29.46 -17.03
C GLU A 55 -10.93 -30.93 -17.16
N GLU A 56 -11.85 -31.80 -16.80
CA GLU A 56 -11.68 -33.22 -17.02
C GLU A 56 -11.89 -33.54 -18.50
N PHE A 57 -11.02 -34.38 -19.08
CA PHE A 57 -11.13 -34.76 -20.49
C PHE A 57 -12.34 -35.65 -20.72
N ASP A 58 -13.24 -35.21 -21.58
CA ASP A 58 -14.36 -36.02 -22.08
C ASP A 58 -14.05 -36.46 -23.51
N ALA A 59 -14.06 -37.79 -23.72
CA ALA A 59 -13.76 -38.37 -25.02
C ALA A 59 -14.87 -38.16 -26.08
N GLU A 60 -16.10 -37.82 -25.65
CA GLU A 60 -17.23 -37.59 -26.57
C GLU A 60 -17.36 -36.08 -26.89
N ALA A 61 -17.14 -35.19 -25.91
CA ALA A 61 -17.27 -33.73 -26.07
C ALA A 61 -15.97 -33.09 -26.60
N GLY A 62 -14.82 -33.76 -26.47
CA GLY A 62 -13.51 -33.22 -26.86
C GLY A 62 -12.94 -32.21 -25.83
N VAL A 63 -12.00 -31.36 -26.26
CA VAL A 63 -11.31 -30.36 -25.42
C VAL A 63 -11.86 -28.99 -25.70
N ASN A 64 -12.21 -28.27 -24.66
CA ASN A 64 -12.51 -26.83 -24.74
C ASN A 64 -11.22 -26.03 -24.76
N TYR A 65 -11.00 -25.24 -25.81
CA TYR A 65 -9.87 -24.32 -25.88
C TYR A 65 -10.19 -23.04 -25.11
N GLN A 66 -9.32 -22.70 -24.15
CA GLN A 66 -9.40 -21.44 -23.41
C GLN A 66 -8.50 -20.41 -24.10
N ASP A 67 -9.00 -19.20 -24.29
CA ASP A 67 -8.24 -18.11 -24.89
C ASP A 67 -7.15 -17.62 -23.93
N MET A 68 -5.95 -17.41 -24.45
CA MET A 68 -4.85 -16.78 -23.72
C MET A 68 -4.96 -15.26 -23.83
N ASN A 69 -5.76 -14.65 -22.97
CA ASN A 69 -5.82 -13.20 -22.86
C ASN A 69 -4.82 -12.75 -21.79
N GLU A 70 -3.73 -12.12 -22.22
CA GLU A 70 -2.82 -11.42 -21.29
C GLU A 70 -3.48 -10.08 -20.90
N ASP A 71 -3.95 -10.04 -19.68
CA ASP A 71 -4.39 -8.79 -19.07
C ASP A 71 -3.18 -8.01 -18.53
N ALA A 72 -3.21 -6.70 -18.60
CA ALA A 72 -2.11 -5.86 -18.15
C ALA A 72 -2.63 -4.69 -17.32
N VAL A 73 -1.93 -4.41 -16.23
CA VAL A 73 -2.22 -3.26 -15.36
C VAL A 73 -1.14 -2.21 -15.55
N ASP A 74 -1.56 -1.01 -15.92
CA ASP A 74 -0.66 0.12 -16.10
C ASP A 74 -0.39 0.79 -14.74
N VAL A 75 0.88 0.80 -14.32
CA VAL A 75 1.36 1.52 -13.14
C VAL A 75 1.87 2.88 -13.57
N VAL A 76 1.22 3.94 -13.14
CA VAL A 76 1.60 5.32 -13.44
C VAL A 76 2.65 5.81 -12.45
N LEU A 77 3.71 6.44 -12.96
CA LEU A 77 4.75 7.09 -12.15
C LEU A 77 4.38 8.57 -11.97
N ASP A 78 3.49 8.85 -11.04
CA ASP A 78 2.90 10.17 -10.82
C ASP A 78 3.33 10.83 -9.50
N HIS A 79 4.06 10.09 -8.65
CA HIS A 79 4.50 10.59 -7.36
C HIS A 79 6.00 10.90 -7.33
N ILE A 80 6.33 12.13 -6.96
CA ILE A 80 7.70 12.52 -6.62
C ILE A 80 7.74 12.87 -5.13
N ALA A 81 8.44 12.08 -4.32
CA ALA A 81 8.78 12.49 -2.98
C ALA A 81 10.07 13.28 -2.99
N THR A 82 10.09 14.43 -2.35
CA THR A 82 11.26 15.30 -2.24
C THR A 82 11.45 15.77 -0.82
N VAL A 83 12.70 15.86 -0.41
CA VAL A 83 13.12 16.52 0.84
C VAL A 83 14.20 17.53 0.50
N ASP A 84 13.89 18.79 0.71
CA ASP A 84 14.75 19.92 0.38
C ASP A 84 15.28 20.59 1.64
N ALA A 85 16.58 20.80 1.70
CA ALA A 85 17.23 21.56 2.75
C ALA A 85 18.09 22.67 2.16
N ARG A 86 18.23 23.76 2.89
CA ARG A 86 19.08 24.89 2.53
C ARG A 86 19.98 25.24 3.70
N ALA A 87 21.25 25.49 3.38
CA ALA A 87 22.23 25.97 4.34
C ALA A 87 22.79 27.32 3.86
N THR A 88 22.89 28.29 4.76
CA THR A 88 23.53 29.55 4.45
C THR A 88 25.06 29.38 4.35
N ALA A 89 25.74 30.29 3.66
CA ALA A 89 27.19 30.25 3.54
C ALA A 89 27.90 30.34 4.92
N ILE A 90 27.30 31.02 5.89
CA ILE A 90 27.81 31.13 7.26
C ILE A 90 27.69 29.79 7.99
N GLU A 91 26.52 29.15 7.94
CA GLU A 91 26.29 27.83 8.55
C GLU A 91 27.19 26.78 7.91
N THR A 92 27.34 26.83 6.58
CA THR A 92 28.26 25.92 5.85
C THR A 92 29.71 26.09 6.27
N ALA A 93 30.13 27.30 6.61
CA ALA A 93 31.51 27.58 7.04
C ALA A 93 31.78 27.25 8.51
N THR A 94 30.73 27.31 9.37
CA THR A 94 30.93 27.20 10.83
C THR A 94 30.48 25.88 11.45
N CYS A 95 29.60 25.12 10.82
CA CYS A 95 28.87 24.02 11.46
C CYS A 95 28.86 22.68 10.71
N ILE A 96 29.63 22.46 9.65
CA ILE A 96 29.58 21.15 8.95
C ILE A 96 30.58 20.18 9.54
N ASP A 97 30.25 19.57 10.65
CA ASP A 97 30.99 18.39 11.12
C ASP A 97 30.39 17.07 10.63
N ASP A 98 29.08 16.99 10.38
CA ASP A 98 28.48 15.73 9.92
C ASP A 98 27.21 15.92 9.09
N LEU A 99 27.35 16.20 7.79
CA LEU A 99 26.23 16.30 6.84
C LEU A 99 25.38 15.02 6.81
N ASN A 100 25.97 13.86 7.07
CA ASN A 100 25.28 12.59 7.08
C ASN A 100 24.22 12.54 8.20
N ARG A 101 24.63 12.88 9.40
CA ARG A 101 23.77 12.85 10.59
C ARG A 101 22.71 13.93 10.58
N VAL A 102 23.05 15.13 10.10
CA VAL A 102 22.18 16.30 10.16
C VAL A 102 21.16 16.34 9.03
N PHE A 103 21.51 15.83 7.85
CA PHE A 103 20.64 15.90 6.67
C PHE A 103 20.29 14.54 6.09
N ILE A 104 21.28 13.67 5.79
CA ILE A 104 21.05 12.47 4.99
C ILE A 104 20.13 11.49 5.70
N GLN A 105 20.39 11.15 6.95
CA GLN A 105 19.59 10.20 7.71
C GLN A 105 18.15 10.69 7.96
N PRO A 106 17.91 11.94 8.45
CA PRO A 106 16.57 12.45 8.63
C PRO A 106 15.79 12.59 7.31
N ALA A 107 16.47 13.00 6.23
CA ALA A 107 15.84 13.13 4.92
C ALA A 107 15.43 11.75 4.35
N ALA A 108 16.29 10.75 4.47
CA ALA A 108 15.98 9.38 4.04
C ALA A 108 14.80 8.79 4.87
N ALA A 109 14.77 9.03 6.18
CA ALA A 109 13.67 8.58 7.03
C ALA A 109 12.33 9.26 6.64
N ALA A 110 12.34 10.57 6.38
CA ALA A 110 11.15 11.30 5.94
C ALA A 110 10.64 10.85 4.57
N LEU A 111 11.55 10.58 3.62
CA LEU A 111 11.19 10.00 2.32
C LEU A 111 10.56 8.62 2.48
N ALA A 112 11.16 7.76 3.32
CA ALA A 112 10.64 6.42 3.58
C ALA A 112 9.25 6.46 4.20
N GLU A 113 9.02 7.34 5.19
CA GLU A 113 7.70 7.52 5.82
C GLU A 113 6.65 7.94 4.78
N LYS A 114 6.97 8.91 3.92
CA LYS A 114 6.08 9.36 2.85
C LYS A 114 5.74 8.22 1.89
N ILE A 115 6.74 7.48 1.41
CA ILE A 115 6.57 6.38 0.47
C ILE A 115 5.77 5.23 1.11
N ASN A 116 6.06 4.85 2.36
CA ASN A 116 5.31 3.83 3.09
C ASN A 116 3.84 4.21 3.24
N ARG A 117 3.56 5.45 3.62
CA ARG A 117 2.19 5.95 3.80
C ARG A 117 1.41 5.96 2.49
N ASP A 118 2.02 6.39 1.40
CA ASP A 118 1.36 6.41 0.09
C ASP A 118 1.08 5.01 -0.44
N GLY A 119 2.01 4.06 -0.24
CA GLY A 119 1.78 2.66 -0.57
C GLY A 119 0.66 2.02 0.26
N LEU A 120 0.64 2.27 1.57
CA LEU A 120 -0.39 1.73 2.46
C LEU A 120 -1.80 2.29 2.17
N LYS A 121 -1.94 3.45 1.49
CA LYS A 121 -3.24 3.95 1.02
C LYS A 121 -3.94 3.05 -0.01
N LEU A 122 -3.22 2.10 -0.61
CA LEU A 122 -3.81 1.10 -1.50
C LEU A 122 -4.80 0.17 -0.79
N TYR A 123 -4.88 0.22 0.56
CA TYR A 123 -5.95 -0.48 1.28
C TYR A 123 -7.33 -0.15 0.70
N ALA A 124 -7.50 1.07 0.17
CA ALA A 124 -8.76 1.52 -0.40
C ALA A 124 -9.24 0.70 -1.61
N ASP A 125 -8.35 -0.07 -2.24
CA ASP A 125 -8.70 -0.93 -3.38
C ASP A 125 -9.06 -2.36 -2.96
N ILE A 126 -8.90 -2.72 -1.67
CA ILE A 126 -9.08 -4.09 -1.18
C ILE A 126 -10.49 -4.26 -0.61
N PRO A 127 -11.32 -5.11 -1.23
CA PRO A 127 -12.69 -5.36 -0.77
C PRO A 127 -12.76 -6.33 0.42
N TYR A 128 -11.83 -7.27 0.52
CA TYR A 128 -11.88 -8.34 1.51
C TYR A 128 -11.47 -7.83 2.88
N VAL A 129 -12.33 -8.07 3.87
CA VAL A 129 -12.14 -7.58 5.24
C VAL A 129 -12.29 -8.71 6.26
N THR A 130 -11.58 -8.59 7.39
CA THR A 130 -11.69 -9.45 8.56
C THR A 130 -11.71 -8.59 9.82
N GLY A 131 -12.30 -9.11 10.90
CA GLY A 131 -12.44 -8.38 12.15
C GLY A 131 -13.62 -7.41 12.17
N THR A 132 -13.69 -6.57 13.19
CA THR A 132 -14.76 -5.61 13.41
C THR A 132 -14.20 -4.19 13.46
N ALA A 133 -14.81 -3.26 12.73
CA ALA A 133 -14.38 -1.87 12.72
C ALA A 133 -14.40 -1.25 14.13
N GLY A 134 -13.30 -0.58 14.49
CA GLY A 134 -13.11 0.04 15.81
C GLY A 134 -12.69 -0.92 16.92
N VAL A 135 -12.48 -2.20 16.59
CA VAL A 135 -11.94 -3.21 17.54
C VAL A 135 -10.57 -3.62 17.08
N THR A 136 -9.53 -3.15 17.79
CA THR A 136 -8.14 -3.48 17.45
C THR A 136 -7.89 -4.98 17.61
N PRO A 137 -7.32 -5.67 16.62
CA PRO A 137 -6.95 -7.09 16.71
C PRO A 137 -6.09 -7.36 17.94
N SER A 138 -6.49 -8.34 18.75
CA SER A 138 -5.86 -8.61 20.02
C SER A 138 -5.80 -10.10 20.40
N GLU A 139 -6.25 -10.98 19.51
CA GLU A 139 -6.30 -12.42 19.76
C GLU A 139 -5.62 -13.22 18.63
N LEU A 140 -5.24 -14.45 18.92
CA LEU A 140 -4.72 -15.38 17.91
C LEU A 140 -5.80 -15.80 16.89
N SER A 141 -7.07 -15.73 17.27
CA SER A 141 -8.22 -15.92 16.39
C SER A 141 -8.18 -14.92 15.21
N ASP A 142 -7.84 -13.66 15.48
CA ASP A 142 -7.79 -12.61 14.46
C ASP A 142 -6.76 -12.95 13.36
N LEU A 143 -5.58 -13.47 13.78
CA LEU A 143 -4.55 -13.94 12.85
C LEU A 143 -4.97 -15.18 12.06
N SER A 144 -5.74 -16.07 12.69
CA SER A 144 -6.29 -17.26 12.04
C SER A 144 -7.36 -16.92 11.01
N GLU A 145 -8.25 -15.97 11.33
CA GLU A 145 -9.27 -15.47 10.42
C GLU A 145 -8.64 -14.77 9.20
N LEU A 146 -7.59 -13.98 9.42
CA LEU A 146 -6.83 -13.34 8.36
C LEU A 146 -6.25 -14.37 7.38
N ARG A 147 -5.63 -15.43 7.93
CA ARG A 147 -5.16 -16.56 7.12
C ARG A 147 -6.30 -17.27 6.38
N HIS A 148 -7.43 -17.44 7.05
CA HIS A 148 -8.61 -18.09 6.46
C HIS A 148 -9.12 -17.29 5.25
N ALA A 149 -9.25 -15.97 5.39
CA ALA A 149 -9.68 -15.09 4.30
C ALA A 149 -8.72 -15.13 3.10
N LEU A 150 -7.40 -15.11 3.33
CA LEU A 150 -6.42 -15.31 2.26
C LEU A 150 -6.54 -16.67 1.57
N ASN A 151 -6.88 -17.73 2.31
CA ASN A 151 -7.10 -19.07 1.75
C ASN A 151 -8.39 -19.14 0.91
N LEU A 152 -9.46 -18.50 1.36
CA LEU A 152 -10.71 -18.39 0.58
C LEU A 152 -10.48 -17.72 -0.77
N ASN A 153 -9.65 -16.69 -0.79
CA ASN A 153 -9.26 -15.98 -2.00
C ASN A 153 -8.20 -16.72 -2.83
N ARG A 154 -7.82 -17.96 -2.45
CA ARG A 154 -6.81 -18.79 -3.13
C ARG A 154 -5.44 -18.12 -3.27
N ALA A 155 -5.09 -17.20 -2.35
CA ALA A 155 -3.76 -16.61 -2.31
C ALA A 155 -2.70 -17.69 -2.07
N PRO A 156 -1.49 -17.63 -2.72
CA PRO A 156 -0.41 -18.58 -2.47
C PRO A 156 -0.05 -18.66 -0.99
N VAL A 157 0.32 -19.84 -0.49
CA VAL A 157 0.58 -20.07 0.96
C VAL A 157 1.97 -19.60 1.39
N TYR A 158 2.85 -19.33 0.43
CA TYR A 158 4.22 -18.86 0.68
C TYR A 158 4.29 -17.32 0.58
N ASN A 159 5.30 -16.74 1.21
CA ASN A 159 5.60 -15.30 1.16
C ASN A 159 4.41 -14.38 1.51
N ARG A 160 3.50 -14.85 2.37
CA ARG A 160 2.45 -13.98 2.88
C ARG A 160 3.00 -13.05 3.93
N VAL A 161 2.60 -11.80 3.88
CA VAL A 161 3.03 -10.75 4.81
C VAL A 161 1.83 -10.03 5.39
N ALA A 162 1.99 -9.51 6.59
CA ALA A 162 0.99 -8.65 7.24
C ALA A 162 1.68 -7.41 7.82
N VAL A 163 1.06 -6.25 7.60
CA VAL A 163 1.54 -4.96 8.11
C VAL A 163 0.52 -4.44 9.10
N TRP A 164 0.95 -4.25 10.33
CA TRP A 164 0.13 -3.85 11.46
C TRP A 164 0.38 -2.40 11.87
N ASP A 165 -0.66 -1.79 12.39
CA ASP A 165 -0.57 -0.54 13.13
C ASP A 165 0.12 -0.77 14.49
N THR A 166 0.65 0.29 15.06
CA THR A 166 1.36 0.28 16.35
C THR A 166 0.50 -0.23 17.50
N GLU A 167 -0.80 0.04 17.51
CA GLU A 167 -1.71 -0.42 18.55
C GLU A 167 -1.99 -1.92 18.43
N ALA A 168 -2.26 -2.41 17.22
CA ALA A 168 -2.48 -3.82 16.95
C ALA A 168 -1.21 -4.65 17.26
N ASP A 169 -0.06 -4.18 16.78
CA ASP A 169 1.23 -4.82 17.06
C ASP A 169 1.52 -4.94 18.56
N THR A 170 1.27 -3.85 19.30
CA THR A 170 1.45 -3.85 20.77
C THR A 170 0.53 -4.86 21.47
N LYS A 171 -0.73 -4.98 21.06
CA LYS A 171 -1.67 -5.95 21.65
C LYS A 171 -1.28 -7.38 21.31
N LEU A 172 -0.92 -7.64 20.06
CA LEU A 172 -0.52 -8.97 19.60
C LEU A 172 0.79 -9.44 20.24
N THR A 173 1.79 -8.57 20.37
CA THR A 173 3.06 -8.92 21.04
C THR A 173 2.91 -9.22 22.51
N GLN A 174 1.84 -8.78 23.17
CA GLN A 174 1.56 -9.09 24.60
C GLN A 174 0.89 -10.45 24.80
N LEU A 175 0.47 -11.13 23.76
CA LEU A 175 -0.21 -12.42 23.88
C LEU A 175 0.70 -13.48 24.52
N PRO A 176 0.23 -14.19 25.57
CA PRO A 176 1.02 -15.22 26.26
C PRO A 176 1.50 -16.34 25.34
N ALA A 177 0.78 -16.60 24.24
CA ALA A 177 1.17 -17.60 23.26
C ALA A 177 2.39 -17.18 22.43
N ILE A 178 2.65 -15.89 22.31
CA ILE A 178 3.74 -15.30 21.53
C ILE A 178 4.93 -14.98 22.44
N VAL A 179 4.67 -14.39 23.61
CA VAL A 179 5.72 -13.98 24.58
C VAL A 179 6.42 -15.16 25.22
N ASN A 180 5.66 -16.22 25.56
CA ASN A 180 6.22 -17.38 26.27
C ASN A 180 7.03 -18.25 25.30
N ALA A 181 8.34 -18.30 25.49
CA ALA A 181 9.27 -19.08 24.66
C ALA A 181 8.92 -20.58 24.59
N GLU A 182 8.30 -21.14 25.62
CA GLU A 182 7.82 -22.51 25.66
C GLU A 182 6.68 -22.81 24.67
N LYS A 183 5.91 -21.77 24.29
CA LYS A 183 4.79 -21.88 23.36
C LYS A 183 5.17 -21.41 21.95
N SER A 184 5.92 -20.33 21.86
CA SER A 184 6.36 -19.74 20.58
C SER A 184 7.63 -20.39 20.00
N GLY A 185 8.42 -21.06 20.87
CA GLY A 185 9.71 -21.64 20.47
C GLY A 185 10.83 -20.61 20.28
N SER A 186 10.57 -19.33 20.52
CA SER A 186 11.53 -18.21 20.36
C SER A 186 11.40 -17.21 21.50
N THR A 187 12.48 -16.50 21.81
CA THR A 187 12.51 -15.37 22.74
C THR A 187 12.49 -14.02 22.05
N GLU A 188 12.39 -13.97 20.72
CA GLU A 188 12.49 -12.75 19.91
C GLU A 188 11.37 -11.77 20.24
N ALA A 189 10.14 -12.25 20.37
CA ALA A 189 9.00 -11.40 20.71
C ALA A 189 9.22 -10.61 22.02
N LEU A 190 9.80 -11.27 23.04
CA LEU A 190 10.08 -10.62 24.32
C LEU A 190 11.29 -9.68 24.26
N ARG A 191 12.30 -9.99 23.44
CA ARG A 191 13.57 -9.26 23.39
C ARG A 191 13.55 -8.11 22.39
N GLU A 192 12.90 -8.29 21.26
CA GLU A 192 12.93 -7.39 20.11
C GLU A 192 11.56 -6.80 19.77
N GLY A 193 10.48 -7.27 20.42
CA GLY A 193 9.12 -6.85 20.09
C GLY A 193 8.65 -7.34 18.72
N SER A 194 9.33 -8.32 18.12
CA SER A 194 8.98 -8.84 16.80
C SER A 194 7.99 -9.99 16.92
N LEU A 195 6.88 -9.93 16.19
CA LEU A 195 5.92 -11.04 16.07
C LEU A 195 6.51 -12.23 15.30
N GLY A 196 7.44 -11.95 14.37
CA GLY A 196 8.02 -12.98 13.52
C GLY A 196 7.00 -13.62 12.57
N ARG A 197 7.14 -14.94 12.34
CA ARG A 197 6.27 -15.71 11.45
C ARG A 197 5.25 -16.52 12.24
N ILE A 198 3.98 -16.16 12.14
CA ILE A 198 2.86 -16.83 12.81
C ILE A 198 1.85 -17.28 11.74
N TYR A 199 1.34 -18.51 11.86
CA TYR A 199 0.40 -19.12 10.89
C TYR A 199 0.83 -19.04 9.42
N GLY A 200 2.16 -18.96 9.15
CA GLY A 200 2.69 -18.90 7.79
C GLY A 200 2.66 -17.51 7.16
N ILE A 201 2.40 -16.49 7.95
CA ILE A 201 2.42 -15.06 7.57
C ILE A 201 3.57 -14.39 8.33
N ASP A 202 4.36 -13.60 7.66
CA ASP A 202 5.42 -12.79 8.24
C ASP A 202 4.82 -11.44 8.67
N HIS A 203 4.97 -11.07 9.94
CA HIS A 203 4.32 -9.90 10.52
C HIS A 203 5.31 -8.74 10.66
N TYR A 204 4.89 -7.57 10.18
CA TYR A 204 5.66 -6.34 10.23
C TYR A 204 4.83 -5.22 10.86
N MET A 205 5.48 -4.31 11.55
CA MET A 205 4.85 -3.11 12.09
C MET A 205 5.21 -1.90 11.19
N SER A 206 4.25 -1.01 10.97
CA SER A 206 4.49 0.26 10.29
C SER A 206 3.69 1.39 10.93
N GLN A 207 4.37 2.49 11.23
CA GLN A 207 3.71 3.72 11.70
C GLN A 207 2.91 4.43 10.58
N GLY A 208 3.09 4.01 9.33
CA GLY A 208 2.41 4.56 8.17
C GLY A 208 1.03 3.97 7.89
N VAL A 209 0.54 3.02 8.68
CA VAL A 209 -0.79 2.44 8.53
C VAL A 209 -1.86 3.51 8.64
N CYS A 210 -2.77 3.55 7.67
CA CYS A 210 -3.78 4.60 7.56
C CYS A 210 -5.03 4.25 8.37
N LYS A 211 -5.63 5.28 8.97
CA LYS A 211 -6.99 5.20 9.50
C LYS A 211 -7.97 5.58 8.40
N HIS A 212 -8.89 4.69 8.12
CA HIS A 212 -10.00 4.95 7.22
C HIS A 212 -11.13 5.62 7.98
N THR A 213 -11.62 6.72 7.46
CA THR A 213 -12.80 7.40 8.01
C THR A 213 -13.97 7.18 7.06
N CYS A 214 -14.98 6.48 7.54
CA CYS A 214 -16.21 6.27 6.78
C CYS A 214 -16.83 7.62 6.40
N GLY A 215 -17.21 7.76 5.13
CA GLY A 215 -17.72 9.02 4.62
C GLY A 215 -19.18 9.30 5.00
N LEU A 216 -19.94 8.28 5.42
CA LEU A 216 -21.29 8.46 5.94
C LEU A 216 -21.25 8.98 7.39
N THR A 217 -21.97 10.05 7.64
CA THR A 217 -22.12 10.61 9.00
C THR A 217 -23.27 9.97 9.77
N ALA A 218 -24.27 9.47 9.05
CA ALA A 218 -25.32 8.60 9.59
C ALA A 218 -25.74 7.58 8.51
N SER A 219 -25.94 6.34 8.92
CA SER A 219 -26.39 5.25 8.06
C SER A 219 -27.25 4.29 8.87
N THR A 220 -28.55 4.40 8.75
CA THR A 220 -29.49 3.49 9.41
C THR A 220 -30.34 2.85 8.35
N ASP A 221 -30.47 1.52 8.44
CA ASP A 221 -31.32 0.73 7.55
C ASP A 221 -31.01 0.95 6.06
N VAL A 222 -29.69 0.85 5.71
CA VAL A 222 -29.24 1.06 4.34
C VAL A 222 -29.60 -0.15 3.49
N LYS A 223 -30.17 0.10 2.33
CA LYS A 223 -30.64 -0.92 1.39
C LYS A 223 -30.27 -0.59 -0.05
N VAL A 224 -30.33 -1.59 -0.90
CA VAL A 224 -30.17 -1.43 -2.34
C VAL A 224 -31.45 -0.83 -2.91
N ASN A 225 -31.33 0.27 -3.62
CA ASN A 225 -32.46 0.95 -4.30
C ASN A 225 -32.52 0.50 -5.75
N GLY A 226 -33.49 -0.39 -6.03
CA GLY A 226 -33.68 -1.02 -7.31
C GLY A 226 -32.88 -2.32 -7.50
N ALA A 227 -33.47 -3.27 -8.26
CA ALA A 227 -32.80 -4.53 -8.55
C ALA A 227 -31.51 -4.33 -9.36
N VAL A 228 -30.45 -5.01 -8.95
CA VAL A 228 -29.11 -4.92 -9.59
C VAL A 228 -28.82 -6.24 -10.31
N PRO A 229 -28.50 -6.21 -11.62
CA PRO A 229 -28.16 -7.42 -12.38
C PRO A 229 -26.78 -7.96 -11.98
N ALA A 230 -26.58 -9.27 -12.12
CA ALA A 230 -25.29 -9.89 -11.92
C ALA A 230 -24.22 -9.28 -12.86
N GLY A 231 -23.04 -9.01 -12.33
CA GLY A 231 -21.92 -8.41 -13.07
C GLY A 231 -21.92 -6.87 -13.07
N ALA A 232 -22.91 -6.21 -12.45
CA ALA A 232 -22.90 -4.75 -12.30
C ALA A 232 -21.76 -4.29 -11.38
N THR A 233 -21.22 -3.11 -11.69
CA THR A 233 -20.18 -2.43 -10.90
C THR A 233 -20.68 -1.14 -10.26
N GLU A 234 -21.96 -0.86 -10.39
CA GLU A 234 -22.63 0.33 -9.88
C GLU A 234 -23.96 -0.06 -9.23
N LEU A 235 -24.30 0.58 -8.12
CA LEU A 235 -25.57 0.41 -7.41
C LEU A 235 -26.07 1.73 -6.85
N ASN A 236 -27.35 1.77 -6.56
CA ASN A 236 -27.97 2.86 -5.82
C ASN A 236 -28.32 2.37 -4.41
N LEU A 237 -28.23 3.26 -3.45
CA LEU A 237 -28.52 2.99 -2.05
C LEU A 237 -29.57 3.95 -1.54
N ASP A 238 -30.43 3.47 -0.65
CA ASP A 238 -31.33 4.28 0.16
C ASP A 238 -31.31 3.85 1.61
N GLY A 239 -31.96 4.60 2.49
CA GLY A 239 -31.98 4.29 3.92
C GLY A 239 -32.89 5.22 4.69
N THR A 240 -33.15 4.89 5.96
CA THR A 240 -34.04 5.71 6.82
C THR A 240 -33.36 6.99 7.26
N ALA A 241 -32.05 6.97 7.51
CA ALA A 241 -31.25 8.16 7.88
C ALA A 241 -29.88 8.04 7.21
N LEU A 242 -29.80 8.39 5.92
CA LEU A 242 -28.59 8.34 5.14
C LEU A 242 -28.08 9.76 4.89
N THR A 243 -26.93 10.11 5.50
CA THR A 243 -26.32 11.43 5.38
C THR A 243 -24.81 11.34 5.20
N GLY A 244 -24.24 12.27 4.42
CA GLY A 244 -22.86 12.27 4.01
C GLY A 244 -22.70 11.70 2.61
N LYS A 245 -21.50 11.25 2.27
CA LYS A 245 -21.17 10.60 1.00
C LYS A 245 -20.34 9.36 1.26
N LEU A 246 -20.42 8.37 0.41
CA LEU A 246 -19.46 7.28 0.43
C LEU A 246 -18.14 7.76 -0.17
N VAL A 247 -17.02 7.44 0.48
CA VAL A 247 -15.68 7.78 0.00
C VAL A 247 -14.98 6.52 -0.50
N ARG A 248 -14.00 6.74 -1.40
CA ARG A 248 -13.16 5.64 -1.88
C ARG A 248 -12.55 4.89 -0.70
N GLY A 249 -12.72 3.57 -0.69
CA GLY A 249 -12.24 2.69 0.37
C GLY A 249 -13.27 2.32 1.42
N ASP A 250 -14.47 2.94 1.42
CA ASP A 250 -15.59 2.47 2.22
C ASP A 250 -15.96 1.04 1.81
N VAL A 251 -16.31 0.22 2.79
CA VAL A 251 -16.66 -1.18 2.56
C VAL A 251 -18.13 -1.40 2.83
N LEU A 252 -18.80 -2.03 1.87
CA LEU A 252 -20.19 -2.42 1.92
C LEU A 252 -20.28 -3.94 2.07
N MET A 253 -21.03 -4.41 3.06
CA MET A 253 -21.33 -5.83 3.26
C MET A 253 -22.72 -6.10 2.76
N ILE A 254 -22.84 -6.95 1.73
CA ILE A 254 -24.13 -7.32 1.10
C ILE A 254 -24.19 -8.84 0.98
N GLY A 255 -25.21 -9.45 1.58
CA GLY A 255 -25.36 -10.91 1.52
C GLY A 255 -24.15 -11.70 2.04
N GLY A 256 -23.41 -11.17 3.03
CA GLY A 256 -22.21 -11.79 3.60
C GLY A 256 -20.94 -11.65 2.74
N LYS A 257 -21.00 -10.91 1.65
CA LYS A 257 -19.83 -10.55 0.82
C LYS A 257 -19.46 -9.09 1.01
N SER A 258 -18.18 -8.79 0.91
CA SER A 258 -17.65 -7.44 1.04
C SER A 258 -17.33 -6.83 -0.34
N PHE A 259 -17.69 -5.56 -0.49
CA PHE A 259 -17.45 -4.76 -1.69
C PHE A 259 -16.83 -3.44 -1.27
N VAL A 260 -15.85 -2.95 -2.02
CA VAL A 260 -15.22 -1.67 -1.75
C VAL A 260 -15.70 -0.61 -2.72
N VAL A 261 -15.92 0.60 -2.22
CA VAL A 261 -16.24 1.77 -3.03
C VAL A 261 -15.00 2.26 -3.73
N THR A 262 -15.01 2.33 -5.06
CA THR A 262 -13.86 2.65 -5.89
C THR A 262 -13.66 4.15 -6.10
N GLU A 263 -14.73 4.92 -6.09
CA GLU A 263 -14.74 6.37 -6.29
C GLU A 263 -15.67 7.04 -5.28
N ASP A 264 -15.40 8.29 -4.94
CA ASP A 264 -16.30 9.06 -4.07
C ASP A 264 -17.69 9.19 -4.70
N SER A 265 -18.73 8.88 -3.95
CA SER A 265 -20.12 9.06 -4.40
C SER A 265 -20.56 10.54 -4.34
N ALA A 266 -21.70 10.82 -4.93
CA ALA A 266 -22.42 12.06 -4.63
C ALA A 266 -22.88 12.09 -3.16
N GLU A 267 -23.15 13.29 -2.63
CA GLU A 267 -23.77 13.42 -1.30
C GLU A 267 -25.17 12.84 -1.29
N ALA A 268 -25.52 12.23 -0.16
CA ALA A 268 -26.86 11.69 0.05
C ALA A 268 -27.91 12.81 -0.09
N ALA A 269 -28.86 12.60 -0.99
CA ALA A 269 -30.01 13.47 -1.22
C ALA A 269 -31.30 12.72 -0.96
N SER A 270 -32.17 13.25 -0.09
CA SER A 270 -33.44 12.60 0.27
C SER A 270 -33.26 11.16 0.79
N ASN A 271 -32.21 10.93 1.60
CA ASN A 271 -31.84 9.61 2.13
C ASN A 271 -31.46 8.57 1.05
N ALA A 272 -31.02 9.00 -0.12
CA ALA A 272 -30.56 8.11 -1.19
C ALA A 272 -29.22 8.58 -1.75
N ILE A 273 -28.41 7.63 -2.22
CA ILE A 273 -27.15 7.85 -2.94
C ILE A 273 -27.22 7.07 -4.25
N SER A 274 -27.04 7.74 -5.36
CA SER A 274 -27.05 7.13 -6.69
C SER A 274 -25.64 6.97 -7.23
N GLY A 275 -25.45 5.96 -8.09
CA GLY A 275 -24.23 5.79 -8.85
C GLY A 275 -23.00 5.41 -8.03
N VAL A 276 -23.17 4.59 -6.99
CA VAL A 276 -22.06 4.10 -6.15
C VAL A 276 -21.30 3.03 -6.92
N LYS A 277 -20.05 3.32 -7.28
CA LYS A 277 -19.19 2.37 -7.96
C LYS A 277 -18.49 1.47 -6.98
N VAL A 278 -18.53 0.17 -7.21
CA VAL A 278 -18.00 -0.86 -6.30
C VAL A 278 -17.16 -1.90 -7.03
N TYR A 279 -16.28 -2.52 -6.27
CA TYR A 279 -15.47 -3.68 -6.67
C TYR A 279 -15.50 -4.73 -5.54
N PRO A 280 -15.55 -6.02 -5.87
CA PRO A 280 -15.73 -6.65 -7.19
C PRO A 280 -17.12 -6.45 -7.78
N ALA A 281 -17.35 -6.98 -8.98
CA ALA A 281 -18.66 -6.95 -9.61
C ALA A 281 -19.72 -7.62 -8.74
N LEU A 282 -20.88 -7.01 -8.67
CA LEU A 282 -22.00 -7.42 -7.82
C LEU A 282 -22.64 -8.74 -8.33
N PRO A 283 -23.09 -9.62 -7.44
CA PRO A 283 -24.04 -10.67 -7.81
C PRO A 283 -25.39 -10.04 -8.15
N GLU A 284 -26.31 -10.87 -8.61
CA GLU A 284 -27.72 -10.44 -8.73
C GLU A 284 -28.25 -10.07 -7.34
N LEU A 285 -28.76 -8.84 -7.19
CA LEU A 285 -29.31 -8.33 -5.94
C LEU A 285 -30.80 -7.94 -6.19
N ALA A 286 -31.62 -8.34 -5.24
CA ALA A 286 -33.02 -7.89 -5.22
C ALA A 286 -33.10 -6.44 -4.73
N ASP A 287 -34.19 -5.78 -5.09
CA ASP A 287 -34.56 -4.50 -4.49
C ASP A 287 -34.72 -4.68 -2.96
N ASP A 288 -34.43 -3.66 -2.19
CA ASP A 288 -34.43 -3.68 -0.73
C ASP A 288 -33.41 -4.66 -0.07
N ALA A 289 -32.42 -5.18 -0.81
CA ALA A 289 -31.38 -6.01 -0.21
C ALA A 289 -30.61 -5.22 0.85
N GLU A 290 -30.44 -5.82 2.04
CA GLU A 290 -29.78 -5.17 3.19
C GLU A 290 -28.29 -4.93 2.94
N VAL A 291 -27.84 -3.72 3.25
CA VAL A 291 -26.45 -3.28 3.11
C VAL A 291 -25.92 -2.79 4.46
N THR A 292 -24.86 -3.41 4.93
CA THR A 292 -24.15 -2.93 6.11
C THR A 292 -22.91 -2.16 5.69
N VAL A 293 -22.82 -0.89 6.08
CA VAL A 293 -21.64 -0.07 5.83
C VAL A 293 -20.66 -0.23 6.98
N VAL A 294 -19.42 -0.60 6.66
CA VAL A 294 -18.35 -0.76 7.65
C VAL A 294 -17.93 0.62 8.16
N GLY A 295 -17.91 0.80 9.48
CA GLY A 295 -17.54 2.06 10.13
C GLY A 295 -16.06 2.41 9.96
N SER A 296 -15.67 3.56 10.51
CA SER A 296 -14.28 4.00 10.53
C SER A 296 -13.39 3.01 11.28
N HIS A 297 -12.21 2.72 10.73
CA HIS A 297 -11.31 1.69 11.25
C HIS A 297 -9.86 1.98 10.89
N THR A 298 -8.93 1.33 11.57
CA THR A 298 -7.53 1.26 11.16
C THR A 298 -7.38 0.15 10.11
N ALA A 299 -6.78 0.48 8.96
CA ALA A 299 -6.68 -0.44 7.83
C ALA A 299 -5.35 -1.22 7.85
N ASN A 300 -5.27 -2.25 8.67
CA ASN A 300 -4.15 -3.19 8.62
C ASN A 300 -4.25 -4.07 7.38
N LEU A 301 -3.12 -4.41 6.75
CA LEU A 301 -3.09 -5.17 5.50
C LEU A 301 -2.35 -6.48 5.65
N ALA A 302 -2.96 -7.57 5.18
CA ALA A 302 -2.25 -8.82 4.93
C ALA A 302 -2.37 -9.20 3.47
N PHE A 303 -1.25 -9.55 2.85
CA PHE A 303 -1.21 -9.77 1.40
C PHE A 303 -0.08 -10.69 0.96
N HIS A 304 -0.17 -11.14 -0.27
CA HIS A 304 0.96 -11.73 -0.99
C HIS A 304 1.65 -10.64 -1.81
N PRO A 305 3.00 -10.62 -1.96
CA PRO A 305 3.73 -9.56 -2.66
C PRO A 305 3.18 -9.20 -4.04
N MET A 306 2.65 -10.17 -4.79
CA MET A 306 2.04 -9.93 -6.11
C MET A 306 0.74 -9.11 -6.05
N ALA A 307 0.15 -8.86 -4.88
CA ALA A 307 -1.05 -8.02 -4.76
C ALA A 307 -0.79 -6.58 -5.18
N PHE A 308 0.40 -6.08 -4.87
CA PHE A 308 0.78 -4.69 -5.09
C PHE A 308 2.07 -4.59 -5.90
N ALA A 309 2.08 -3.70 -6.88
CA ALA A 309 3.25 -3.32 -7.63
C ALA A 309 3.83 -2.00 -7.11
N TYR A 310 5.13 -1.97 -6.92
CA TYR A 310 5.90 -0.77 -6.61
C TYR A 310 6.97 -0.58 -7.67
N VAL A 311 6.94 0.57 -8.32
CA VAL A 311 7.87 0.90 -9.40
C VAL A 311 8.56 2.21 -9.09
N THR A 312 9.87 2.29 -9.30
CA THR A 312 10.63 3.53 -9.28
C THR A 312 11.43 3.70 -10.56
N ARG A 313 11.65 4.95 -10.94
CA ARG A 313 12.48 5.28 -12.10
C ARG A 313 13.50 6.36 -11.74
N PRO A 314 14.73 6.26 -12.23
CA PRO A 314 15.71 7.31 -12.03
C PRO A 314 15.26 8.60 -12.73
N LEU A 315 15.24 9.71 -11.97
CA LEU A 315 15.00 11.04 -12.52
C LEU A 315 16.21 11.48 -13.36
N ILE A 316 15.95 12.25 -14.42
CA ILE A 316 17.00 12.80 -15.28
C ILE A 316 17.87 13.79 -14.48
N ASN A 317 19.16 13.72 -14.69
CA ASN A 317 20.11 14.68 -14.12
C ASN A 317 19.99 16.03 -14.82
N PRO A 318 19.79 17.13 -14.08
CA PRO A 318 19.79 18.49 -14.65
C PRO A 318 21.21 19.03 -14.82
N ASP A 319 22.12 18.25 -15.38
CA ASP A 319 23.52 18.63 -15.54
C ASP A 319 23.66 19.82 -16.51
N GLY A 320 24.52 20.77 -16.18
CA GLY A 320 24.80 21.95 -17.01
C GLY A 320 23.97 23.19 -16.68
N GLN A 321 23.04 23.14 -15.71
CA GLN A 321 22.22 24.29 -15.30
C GLN A 321 22.68 24.94 -13.98
N GLY A 322 23.95 24.79 -13.61
CA GLY A 322 24.47 25.29 -12.33
C GLY A 322 24.10 24.43 -11.13
N VAL A 323 23.55 23.25 -11.35
CA VAL A 323 23.18 22.27 -10.36
C VAL A 323 24.06 21.02 -10.54
N MET A 324 24.60 20.52 -9.46
CA MET A 324 25.28 19.22 -9.45
C MET A 324 24.28 18.15 -9.01
N SER A 325 24.16 17.07 -9.76
CA SER A 325 23.24 15.98 -9.45
C SER A 325 23.93 14.62 -9.53
N TYR A 326 23.43 13.67 -8.76
CA TYR A 326 23.87 12.28 -8.79
C TYR A 326 22.69 11.36 -8.56
N VAL A 327 22.51 10.41 -9.46
CA VAL A 327 21.48 9.37 -9.34
C VAL A 327 22.15 8.06 -8.93
N THR A 328 21.56 7.37 -7.99
CA THR A 328 21.96 6.02 -7.59
C THR A 328 20.74 5.12 -7.58
N SER A 329 20.91 3.89 -8.07
CA SER A 329 19.85 2.89 -8.10
C SER A 329 20.37 1.57 -7.57
N PHE A 330 19.57 0.88 -6.78
CA PHE A 330 19.87 -0.44 -6.27
C PHE A 330 18.57 -1.17 -5.91
N ASN A 331 18.46 -2.42 -6.29
CA ASN A 331 17.33 -3.30 -5.97
C ASN A 331 15.95 -2.66 -6.29
N GLY A 332 15.81 -2.10 -7.49
CA GLY A 332 14.56 -1.49 -7.93
C GLY A 332 14.20 -0.16 -7.26
N LEU A 333 15.09 0.44 -6.47
CA LEU A 333 14.92 1.76 -5.87
C LEU A 333 15.91 2.75 -6.47
N SER A 334 15.42 3.90 -6.93
CA SER A 334 16.23 4.97 -7.52
C SER A 334 16.12 6.24 -6.69
N LEU A 335 17.26 6.80 -6.30
CA LEU A 335 17.37 8.04 -5.55
C LEU A 335 18.21 9.04 -6.33
N ARG A 336 17.72 10.25 -6.50
CA ARG A 336 18.48 11.38 -7.02
C ARG A 336 18.83 12.33 -5.87
N VAL A 337 20.10 12.74 -5.82
CA VAL A 337 20.55 13.78 -4.90
C VAL A 337 21.06 14.95 -5.73
N THR A 338 20.56 16.14 -5.45
CA THR A 338 20.98 17.38 -6.13
C THR A 338 21.55 18.38 -5.15
N LYS A 339 22.53 19.14 -5.62
CA LYS A 339 23.11 20.27 -4.89
C LYS A 339 23.15 21.49 -5.79
N GLY A 340 22.42 22.52 -5.40
CA GLY A 340 22.40 23.82 -6.04
C GLY A 340 23.05 24.90 -5.19
N TYR A 341 23.33 26.05 -5.80
CA TYR A 341 23.77 27.24 -5.09
C TYR A 341 23.00 28.46 -5.60
N ASP A 342 22.29 29.11 -4.70
CA ASP A 342 21.59 30.35 -4.95
C ASP A 342 22.51 31.53 -4.68
N GLN A 343 22.98 32.18 -5.78
CA GLN A 343 23.88 33.33 -5.69
C GLN A 343 23.23 34.57 -5.08
N LYS A 344 21.92 34.74 -5.28
CA LYS A 344 21.19 35.91 -4.75
C LYS A 344 21.12 35.91 -3.24
N TYR A 345 20.88 34.75 -2.65
CA TYR A 345 20.72 34.62 -1.21
C TYR A 345 21.93 33.98 -0.51
N LYS A 346 23.03 33.69 -1.26
CA LYS A 346 24.24 33.03 -0.75
C LYS A 346 23.94 31.78 0.05
N ARG A 347 23.13 30.88 -0.53
CA ARG A 347 22.66 29.63 0.11
C ARG A 347 23.00 28.44 -0.77
N SER A 348 23.41 27.34 -0.13
CA SER A 348 23.48 26.03 -0.77
C SER A 348 22.15 25.30 -0.54
N THR A 349 21.61 24.70 -1.60
CA THR A 349 20.41 23.87 -1.54
C THR A 349 20.80 22.42 -1.76
N TYR A 350 20.21 21.54 -0.97
CA TYR A 350 20.34 20.09 -1.09
C TYR A 350 18.94 19.52 -1.26
N SER A 351 18.75 18.65 -2.24
CA SER A 351 17.49 17.95 -2.47
C SER A 351 17.72 16.46 -2.62
N MET A 352 16.83 15.67 -2.07
CA MET A 352 16.73 14.23 -2.29
C MET A 352 15.38 13.92 -2.88
N ASP A 353 15.36 13.30 -4.07
CA ASP A 353 14.14 13.03 -4.82
C ASP A 353 14.02 11.55 -5.19
N VAL A 354 12.81 11.02 -5.07
CA VAL A 354 12.43 9.68 -5.53
C VAL A 354 11.18 9.79 -6.38
N LEU A 355 11.24 9.30 -7.62
CA LEU A 355 10.08 9.12 -8.49
C LEU A 355 9.56 7.70 -8.35
N TYR A 356 8.29 7.54 -8.02
CA TYR A 356 7.69 6.24 -7.78
C TYR A 356 6.22 6.19 -8.18
N GLY A 357 5.73 4.98 -8.35
CA GLY A 357 4.32 4.68 -8.55
C GLY A 357 3.92 3.42 -7.81
N PHE A 358 2.68 3.37 -7.36
CA PHE A 358 2.07 2.21 -6.74
C PHE A 358 0.78 1.84 -7.47
N LYS A 359 0.49 0.56 -7.57
CA LYS A 359 -0.77 0.08 -8.09
C LYS A 359 -1.15 -1.26 -7.47
N THR A 360 -2.43 -1.44 -7.21
CA THR A 360 -3.00 -2.75 -6.88
C THR A 360 -3.13 -3.57 -8.16
N VAL A 361 -2.45 -4.73 -8.20
CA VAL A 361 -2.46 -5.65 -9.37
C VAL A 361 -3.49 -6.75 -9.16
N TYR A 362 -3.47 -7.39 -7.98
CA TYR A 362 -4.39 -8.47 -7.63
C TYR A 362 -5.04 -8.19 -6.27
N PRO A 363 -6.19 -7.50 -6.24
CA PRO A 363 -6.91 -7.21 -4.98
C PRO A 363 -7.29 -8.48 -4.21
N GLU A 364 -7.48 -9.60 -4.91
CA GLU A 364 -7.86 -10.90 -4.32
C GLU A 364 -6.75 -11.48 -3.43
N LEU A 365 -5.49 -11.11 -3.68
CA LEU A 365 -4.34 -11.59 -2.92
C LEU A 365 -4.06 -10.76 -1.66
N ALA A 366 -4.98 -9.85 -1.31
CA ALA A 366 -4.88 -9.00 -0.13
C ALA A 366 -6.18 -9.03 0.69
N VAL A 367 -6.03 -8.84 2.00
CA VAL A 367 -7.13 -8.76 2.96
C VAL A 367 -6.86 -7.62 3.92
N ARG A 368 -7.89 -6.85 4.23
CA ARG A 368 -7.85 -5.76 5.20
C ARG A 368 -8.31 -6.28 6.56
N ALA A 369 -7.45 -6.22 7.57
CA ALA A 369 -7.83 -6.46 8.96
C ALA A 369 -8.28 -5.14 9.58
N LEU A 370 -9.55 -5.09 9.98
CA LEU A 370 -10.17 -3.92 10.60
C LEU A 370 -9.66 -3.78 12.03
N GLY A 371 -9.30 -2.53 12.42
CA GLY A 371 -8.83 -2.21 13.77
C GLY A 371 -9.56 -1.01 14.37
#